data_9eae2622e681a91d4bc83e5c3f3843c9
#
_entry.id   9eae2622e681a91d4bc83e5c3f3843c9
#
_cell.length_a   1.000
_cell.length_b   1.000
_cell.length_c   1.000
_cell.angle_alpha   90.00
_cell.angle_beta   90.00
_cell.angle_gamma   90.00
#
_symmetry.space_group_name_H-M   'P 1'
#
loop_
_entity.id
_entity.type
_entity.pdbx_description
1 polymer ?
#
loop_
_entity_poly.entity_id
_entity_poly.type
_entity_poly.pdbx_seq_one_letter_code
_entity_poly.pdbx_strand_id
1 'polypeptide(L)'
;MAKFDDDRDEVLRRAREYLEWIVVVGDDLPASRAACDLSGNGIYAIVGFHPYNAASLKNDTEQELRKLIAHPGTVGIGEIGLDYFNEFCPRALQRPAFERQLALALELDKPVVIHCRAAEADTLAILREVSGKLKSCI
;
A
#
# COMPACT_ATOMS: atom_id res chain seq x y z
N MET A 1 4.68 -2.45 13.11
CA MET A 1 6.05 -1.90 13.24
C MET A 1 6.59 -1.91 14.67
N ALA A 2 5.77 -1.85 15.70
CA ALA A 2 6.19 -1.85 17.11
C ALA A 2 7.16 -2.97 17.53
N LYS A 3 7.15 -4.11 16.84
CA LYS A 3 8.09 -5.24 17.10
C LYS A 3 9.57 -4.90 16.90
N PHE A 4 9.89 -3.87 16.14
CA PHE A 4 11.25 -3.49 15.77
C PHE A 4 11.65 -2.10 16.30
N ASP A 5 10.87 -1.51 17.22
CA ASP A 5 11.14 -0.14 17.67
C ASP A 5 12.49 -0.02 18.39
N ASP A 6 12.90 -1.08 19.11
CA ASP A 6 14.15 -1.09 19.88
C ASP A 6 15.40 -1.44 19.05
N ASP A 7 15.26 -2.16 17.90
CA ASP A 7 16.39 -2.68 17.12
C ASP A 7 16.27 -2.42 15.60
N ARG A 8 15.31 -1.62 15.17
CA ARG A 8 15.03 -1.36 13.75
C ARG A 8 16.26 -0.93 12.96
N ASP A 9 17.02 0.02 13.48
CA ASP A 9 18.18 0.57 12.78
C ASP A 9 19.27 -0.50 12.59
N GLU A 10 19.46 -1.36 13.57
CA GLU A 10 20.39 -2.47 13.50
C GLU A 10 19.92 -3.55 12.52
N VAL A 11 18.62 -3.87 12.54
CA VAL A 11 18.02 -4.81 11.56
C VAL A 11 18.18 -4.28 10.13
N LEU A 12 17.87 -3.01 9.88
CA LEU A 12 18.04 -2.39 8.57
C LEU A 12 19.52 -2.32 8.16
N ARG A 13 20.42 -2.01 9.07
CA ARG A 13 21.86 -2.01 8.79
C ARG A 13 22.34 -3.40 8.34
N ARG A 14 21.97 -4.46 9.05
CA ARG A 14 22.33 -5.84 8.67
C ARG A 14 21.70 -6.27 7.36
N ALA A 15 20.43 -5.92 7.13
CA ALA A 15 19.75 -6.25 5.88
C ALA A 15 20.46 -5.65 4.66
N ARG A 16 20.98 -4.43 4.78
CA ARG A 16 21.74 -3.74 3.71
C ARG A 16 23.08 -4.37 3.36
N GLU A 17 23.62 -5.22 4.19
CA GLU A 17 24.83 -5.99 3.86
C GLU A 17 24.56 -7.03 2.74
N TYR A 18 23.30 -7.42 2.55
CA TYR A 18 22.86 -8.48 1.65
C TYR A 18 21.86 -8.02 0.59
N LEU A 19 21.16 -6.90 0.80
CA LEU A 19 20.10 -6.40 -0.04
C LEU A 19 20.47 -5.04 -0.64
N GLU A 20 20.32 -4.91 -1.95
CA GLU A 20 20.51 -3.62 -2.66
C GLU A 20 19.39 -2.64 -2.32
N TRP A 21 18.17 -3.14 -2.09
CA TRP A 21 17.01 -2.32 -1.76
C TRP A 21 16.04 -3.06 -0.85
N ILE A 22 15.28 -2.29 -0.10
CA ILE A 22 14.25 -2.76 0.83
C ILE A 22 12.98 -1.94 0.55
N VAL A 23 11.83 -2.60 0.51
CA VAL A 23 10.53 -1.94 0.43
C VAL A 23 9.80 -2.07 1.76
N VAL A 24 9.40 -0.94 2.31
CA VAL A 24 8.57 -0.87 3.53
C VAL A 24 7.14 -0.54 3.13
N VAL A 25 6.19 -1.34 3.59
CA VAL A 25 4.78 -1.22 3.24
C VAL A 25 4.00 -0.62 4.39
N GLY A 26 3.25 0.46 4.10
CA GLY A 26 2.26 1.03 5.02
C GLY A 26 0.86 0.49 4.69
N ASP A 27 0.16 -0.01 5.69
CA ASP A 27 -1.16 -0.64 5.59
C ASP A 27 -2.32 0.28 6.04
N ASP A 28 -1.97 1.44 6.60
CA ASP A 28 -2.86 2.56 6.95
C ASP A 28 -2.10 3.89 6.87
N LEU A 29 -2.74 5.00 7.20
CA LEU A 29 -2.12 6.32 7.10
C LEU A 29 -0.93 6.51 8.06
N PRO A 30 -0.99 6.15 9.36
CA PRO A 30 0.16 6.17 10.24
C PRO A 30 1.33 5.32 9.77
N ALA A 31 1.08 4.08 9.35
CA ALA A 31 2.11 3.18 8.84
C ALA A 31 2.70 3.67 7.52
N SER A 32 1.88 4.24 6.64
CA SER A 32 2.34 4.87 5.38
C SER A 32 3.25 6.06 5.64
N ARG A 33 2.96 6.91 6.63
CA ARG A 33 3.87 8.00 7.06
C ARG A 33 5.20 7.44 7.55
N ALA A 34 5.15 6.46 8.45
CA ALA A 34 6.36 5.83 8.97
C ALA A 34 7.20 5.15 7.88
N ALA A 35 6.56 4.58 6.85
CA ALA A 35 7.27 4.02 5.69
C ALA A 35 7.98 5.13 4.88
N CYS A 36 7.34 6.27 4.67
CA CYS A 36 7.96 7.43 4.02
C CYS A 36 9.13 7.99 4.85
N ASP A 37 8.98 8.10 6.16
CA ASP A 37 10.03 8.61 7.07
C ASP A 37 11.27 7.70 7.07
N LEU A 38 11.10 6.38 6.85
CA LEU A 38 12.19 5.42 6.75
C LEU A 38 12.84 5.39 5.36
N SER A 39 12.21 5.99 4.35
CA SER A 39 12.70 5.91 2.97
C SER A 39 13.99 6.71 2.76
N GLY A 40 14.81 6.23 1.84
CA GLY A 40 16.13 6.77 1.53
C GLY A 40 17.22 5.72 1.65
N ASN A 41 18.38 5.97 1.06
CA ASN A 41 19.54 5.06 1.10
C ASN A 41 19.19 3.60 0.74
N GLY A 42 18.44 3.37 -0.35
CA GLY A 42 18.02 2.04 -0.78
C GLY A 42 16.76 1.50 -0.07
N ILE A 43 16.12 2.28 0.80
CA ILE A 43 14.80 1.97 1.35
C ILE A 43 13.75 2.76 0.61
N TYR A 44 12.69 2.09 0.17
CA TYR A 44 11.56 2.66 -0.56
C TYR A 44 10.26 2.39 0.19
N ALA A 45 9.29 3.27 0.01
CA ALA A 45 7.97 3.14 0.62
C ALA A 45 6.92 2.69 -0.41
N ILE A 46 6.00 1.84 0.02
CA ILE A 46 4.71 1.61 -0.61
C ILE A 46 3.66 2.04 0.40
N VAL A 47 2.70 2.84 -0.05
CA VAL A 47 1.72 3.49 0.83
C VAL A 47 0.30 3.22 0.37
N GLY A 48 -0.60 2.96 1.31
CA GLY A 48 -1.99 2.65 0.99
C GLY A 48 -2.81 2.25 2.21
N PHE A 49 -4.03 1.80 1.95
CA PHE A 49 -4.93 1.24 2.95
C PHE A 49 -5.21 -0.23 2.59
N HIS A 50 -4.66 -1.12 3.40
CA HIS A 50 -4.96 -2.55 3.35
C HIS A 50 -6.48 -2.79 3.50
N PRO A 51 -7.07 -3.84 2.91
CA PRO A 51 -8.50 -4.13 3.07
C PRO A 51 -9.00 -4.16 4.54
N TYR A 52 -8.16 -4.50 5.49
CA TYR A 52 -8.51 -4.43 6.91
C TYR A 52 -8.79 -3.01 7.40
N ASN A 53 -8.14 -2.03 6.81
CA ASN A 53 -8.21 -0.61 7.15
C ASN A 53 -9.08 0.20 6.18
N ALA A 54 -9.81 -0.47 5.27
CA ALA A 54 -10.61 0.16 4.22
C ALA A 54 -11.64 1.19 4.75
N ALA A 55 -12.22 0.94 5.93
CA ALA A 55 -13.16 1.85 6.58
C ALA A 55 -12.54 3.21 6.95
N SER A 56 -11.20 3.28 7.05
CA SER A 56 -10.46 4.50 7.39
C SER A 56 -10.13 5.36 6.17
N LEU A 57 -10.35 4.87 4.95
CA LEU A 57 -10.17 5.65 3.72
C LEU A 57 -11.37 6.56 3.49
N LYS A 58 -11.25 7.81 3.93
CA LYS A 58 -12.23 8.89 3.76
C LYS A 58 -11.63 10.01 2.89
N ASN A 59 -12.39 11.05 2.62
CA ASN A 59 -11.90 12.13 1.74
C ASN A 59 -10.69 12.87 2.32
N ASP A 60 -10.67 13.10 3.62
CA ASP A 60 -9.55 13.74 4.33
C ASP A 60 -8.31 12.84 4.37
N THR A 61 -8.47 11.57 4.70
CA THR A 61 -7.35 10.60 4.73
C THR A 61 -6.84 10.28 3.32
N GLU A 62 -7.68 10.33 2.29
CA GLU A 62 -7.23 10.22 0.89
C GLU A 62 -6.35 11.41 0.49
N GLN A 63 -6.71 12.64 0.89
CA GLN A 63 -5.87 13.81 0.61
C GLN A 63 -4.48 13.69 1.25
N GLU A 64 -4.43 13.16 2.47
CA GLU A 64 -3.15 12.88 3.12
C GLU A 64 -2.39 11.73 2.42
N LEU A 65 -3.08 10.67 2.01
CA LEU A 65 -2.47 9.58 1.23
C LEU A 65 -1.86 10.11 -0.08
N ARG A 66 -2.53 11.03 -0.78
CA ARG A 66 -1.99 11.68 -2.00
C ARG A 66 -0.65 12.36 -1.76
N LYS A 67 -0.48 13.03 -0.61
CA LYS A 67 0.80 13.67 -0.24
C LYS A 67 1.89 12.62 -0.03
N LEU A 68 1.55 11.49 0.61
CA LEU A 68 2.50 10.39 0.82
C LEU A 68 2.87 9.68 -0.48
N ILE A 69 1.92 9.54 -1.42
CA ILE A 69 2.20 8.99 -2.76
C ILE A 69 3.16 9.89 -3.54
N ALA A 70 3.06 11.21 -3.37
CA ALA A 70 3.96 12.18 -4.00
C ALA A 70 5.36 12.26 -3.33
N HIS A 71 5.56 11.60 -2.19
CA HIS A 71 6.85 11.60 -1.49
C HIS A 71 7.93 10.94 -2.38
N PRO A 72 9.16 11.51 -2.48
CA PRO A 72 10.21 11.00 -3.37
C PRO A 72 10.59 9.53 -3.13
N GLY A 73 10.48 9.06 -1.89
CA GLY A 73 10.76 7.67 -1.51
C GLY A 73 9.63 6.71 -1.80
N THR A 74 8.44 7.19 -2.24
CA THR A 74 7.29 6.33 -2.51
C THR A 74 7.34 5.81 -3.95
N VAL A 75 7.46 4.49 -4.07
CA VAL A 75 7.60 3.79 -5.36
C VAL A 75 6.31 3.10 -5.83
N GLY A 76 5.28 3.00 -5.00
CA GLY A 76 4.03 2.36 -5.37
C GLY A 76 2.90 2.62 -4.39
N ILE A 77 1.69 2.24 -4.78
CA ILE A 77 0.49 2.26 -3.94
C ILE A 77 0.15 0.83 -3.53
N GLY A 78 0.00 0.61 -2.25
CA GLY A 78 -0.25 -0.70 -1.68
C GLY A 78 0.06 -0.76 -0.16
N GLU A 79 -0.23 -1.85 0.46
CA GLU A 79 -0.92 -3.03 -0.06
C GLU A 79 -2.43 -2.75 -0.11
N ILE A 80 -3.05 -2.85 -1.28
CA ILE A 80 -4.47 -2.54 -1.51
C ILE A 80 -5.19 -3.77 -2.08
N GLY A 81 -6.50 -3.88 -1.91
CA GLY A 81 -7.22 -5.02 -2.47
C GLY A 81 -8.36 -5.52 -1.61
N LEU A 82 -8.57 -6.84 -1.63
CA LEU A 82 -9.71 -7.51 -0.98
C LEU A 82 -9.25 -8.69 -0.12
N ASP A 83 -9.82 -8.79 1.09
CA ASP A 83 -9.67 -9.94 1.98
C ASP A 83 -11.06 -10.39 2.46
N TYR A 84 -11.53 -11.53 1.94
CA TYR A 84 -12.80 -12.12 2.32
C TYR A 84 -12.63 -13.29 3.29
N PHE A 85 -11.41 -13.59 3.68
CA PHE A 85 -11.11 -14.62 4.65
C PHE A 85 -11.17 -14.08 6.09
N ASN A 86 -10.57 -12.91 6.33
CA ASN A 86 -10.61 -12.24 7.62
C ASN A 86 -11.51 -11.02 7.50
N GLU A 87 -12.69 -11.07 8.08
CA GLU A 87 -13.67 -9.97 8.00
C GLU A 87 -13.37 -8.85 9.02
N PHE A 88 -12.12 -8.40 9.15
CA PHE A 88 -11.76 -7.25 10.01
C PHE A 88 -12.38 -5.94 9.52
N CYS A 89 -12.68 -5.85 8.24
CA CYS A 89 -13.45 -4.77 7.66
C CYS A 89 -14.57 -5.35 6.78
N PRO A 90 -15.80 -4.83 6.83
CA PRO A 90 -16.90 -5.30 5.99
C PRO A 90 -16.54 -5.27 4.50
N ARG A 91 -16.87 -6.33 3.74
CA ARG A 91 -16.63 -6.44 2.29
C ARG A 91 -17.18 -5.25 1.50
N ALA A 92 -18.34 -4.75 1.90
CA ALA A 92 -18.98 -3.58 1.28
C ALA A 92 -18.14 -2.30 1.34
N LEU A 93 -17.18 -2.20 2.27
CA LEU A 93 -16.24 -1.08 2.39
C LEU A 93 -14.90 -1.36 1.70
N GLN A 94 -14.50 -2.61 1.57
CA GLN A 94 -13.23 -2.98 0.95
C GLN A 94 -13.22 -2.64 -0.54
N ARG A 95 -14.26 -3.02 -1.29
CA ARG A 95 -14.33 -2.79 -2.73
C ARG A 95 -14.23 -1.31 -3.10
N PRO A 96 -15.05 -0.38 -2.55
CA PRO A 96 -14.92 1.03 -2.86
C PRO A 96 -13.55 1.62 -2.51
N ALA A 97 -12.94 1.17 -1.39
CA ALA A 97 -11.61 1.61 -1.00
C ALA A 97 -10.53 1.11 -1.97
N PHE A 98 -10.65 -0.11 -2.48
CA PHE A 98 -9.75 -0.65 -3.49
C PHE A 98 -9.87 0.12 -4.82
N GLU A 99 -11.09 0.33 -5.32
CA GLU A 99 -11.35 1.07 -6.55
C GLU A 99 -10.83 2.53 -6.48
N ARG A 100 -11.03 3.21 -5.34
CA ARG A 100 -10.49 4.56 -5.10
C ARG A 100 -8.96 4.60 -5.16
N GLN A 101 -8.28 3.64 -4.58
CA GLN A 101 -6.82 3.59 -4.59
C GLN A 101 -6.25 3.20 -5.96
N LEU A 102 -6.95 2.36 -6.72
CA LEU A 102 -6.63 2.12 -8.14
C LEU A 102 -6.76 3.40 -8.97
N ALA A 103 -7.80 4.19 -8.74
CA ALA A 103 -7.97 5.49 -9.41
C ALA A 103 -6.80 6.44 -9.10
N LEU A 104 -6.33 6.48 -7.84
CA LEU A 104 -5.13 7.24 -7.46
C LEU A 104 -3.88 6.74 -8.19
N ALA A 105 -3.73 5.43 -8.33
CA ALA A 105 -2.59 4.84 -9.03
C ALA A 105 -2.56 5.22 -10.50
N LEU A 106 -3.72 5.23 -11.16
CA LEU A 106 -3.86 5.67 -12.55
C LEU A 106 -3.57 7.17 -12.70
N GLU A 107 -4.12 7.99 -11.81
CA GLU A 107 -3.95 9.45 -11.85
C GLU A 107 -2.48 9.86 -11.63
N LEU A 108 -1.78 9.18 -10.71
CA LEU A 108 -0.43 9.53 -10.28
C LEU A 108 0.67 8.69 -10.94
N ASP A 109 0.32 7.87 -11.93
CA ASP A 109 1.22 6.97 -12.66
C ASP A 109 2.09 6.11 -11.73
N LYS A 110 1.48 5.49 -10.71
CA LYS A 110 2.17 4.64 -9.75
C LYS A 110 1.83 3.16 -9.97
N PRO A 111 2.80 2.25 -9.80
CA PRO A 111 2.52 0.83 -9.73
C PRO A 111 1.71 0.49 -8.48
N VAL A 112 1.02 -0.66 -8.51
CA VAL A 112 0.20 -1.13 -7.40
C VAL A 112 0.68 -2.49 -6.87
N VAL A 113 0.54 -2.69 -5.56
CA VAL A 113 0.73 -3.97 -4.89
C VAL A 113 -0.61 -4.43 -4.34
N ILE A 114 -1.05 -5.62 -4.78
CA ILE A 114 -2.40 -6.12 -4.57
C ILE A 114 -2.43 -7.21 -3.51
N HIS A 115 -3.26 -7.00 -2.50
CA HIS A 115 -3.70 -8.04 -1.57
C HIS A 115 -4.95 -8.75 -2.12
N CYS A 116 -4.89 -10.07 -2.20
CA CYS A 116 -6.04 -10.88 -2.58
C CYS A 116 -6.09 -12.14 -1.72
N ARG A 117 -7.13 -12.26 -0.90
CA ARG A 117 -7.34 -13.45 -0.08
C ARG A 117 -8.80 -13.85 -0.05
N ALA A 118 -9.12 -15.05 -0.58
CA ALA A 118 -10.47 -15.56 -0.75
C ALA A 118 -11.41 -14.58 -1.51
N ALA A 119 -10.85 -13.77 -2.45
CA ALA A 119 -11.54 -12.71 -3.17
C ALA A 119 -11.15 -12.63 -4.66
N GLU A 120 -10.62 -13.72 -5.22
CA GLU A 120 -9.97 -13.76 -6.53
C GLU A 120 -10.89 -13.30 -7.67
N ALA A 121 -12.16 -13.73 -7.66
CA ALA A 121 -13.11 -13.39 -8.70
C ALA A 121 -13.38 -11.87 -8.75
N ASP A 122 -13.64 -11.26 -7.60
CA ASP A 122 -13.93 -9.83 -7.49
C ASP A 122 -12.67 -9.00 -7.77
N THR A 123 -11.53 -9.42 -7.24
CA THR A 123 -10.23 -8.76 -7.49
C THR A 123 -9.92 -8.74 -8.99
N LEU A 124 -10.06 -9.88 -9.68
CA LEU A 124 -9.84 -9.96 -11.12
C LEU A 124 -10.85 -9.15 -11.92
N ALA A 125 -12.14 -9.12 -11.50
CA ALA A 125 -13.16 -8.31 -12.15
C ALA A 125 -12.78 -6.82 -12.11
N ILE A 126 -12.39 -6.31 -10.94
CA ILE A 126 -11.98 -4.91 -10.75
C ILE A 126 -10.71 -4.60 -11.57
N LEU A 127 -9.69 -5.46 -11.51
CA LEU A 127 -8.44 -5.23 -12.23
C LEU A 127 -8.61 -5.24 -13.75
N ARG A 128 -9.55 -6.02 -14.29
CA ARG A 128 -9.89 -6.02 -15.74
C ARG A 128 -10.41 -4.67 -16.23
N GLU A 129 -11.12 -3.92 -15.40
CA GLU A 129 -11.65 -2.59 -15.75
C GLU A 129 -10.53 -1.56 -15.97
N VAL A 130 -9.39 -1.77 -15.31
CA VAL A 130 -8.21 -0.89 -15.37
C VAL A 130 -7.03 -1.51 -16.10
N SER A 131 -7.18 -2.74 -16.63
CA SER A 131 -6.12 -3.45 -17.34
C SER A 131 -5.64 -2.63 -18.55
N GLY A 132 -4.32 -2.62 -18.77
CA GLY A 132 -3.69 -1.83 -19.84
C GLY A 132 -3.57 -0.32 -19.55
N LYS A 133 -4.07 0.15 -18.41
CA LYS A 133 -3.93 1.54 -17.96
C LYS A 133 -2.97 1.68 -16.76
N LEU A 134 -2.89 0.64 -15.94
CA LEU A 134 -1.96 0.60 -14.80
C LEU A 134 -0.51 0.51 -15.30
N LYS A 135 0.38 1.23 -14.61
CA LYS A 135 1.82 1.21 -14.89
C LYS A 135 2.41 -0.20 -14.70
N SER A 136 2.11 -0.83 -13.59
CA SER A 136 2.35 -2.23 -13.29
C SER A 136 1.53 -2.68 -12.07
N CYS A 137 1.41 -4.00 -11.90
CA CYS A 137 0.68 -4.63 -10.81
C CYS A 137 1.48 -5.84 -10.32
N ILE A 138 1.65 -5.96 -9.02
CA ILE A 138 2.30 -7.08 -8.33
C ILE A 138 1.29 -7.70 -7.37
#